data_a3b6bd3f882345c083c705606df5ebc7
#
_entry.id   a3b6bd3f882345c083c705606df5ebc7
#
_cell.length_a   1.000
_cell.length_b   1.000
_cell.length_c   1.000
_cell.angle_alpha   90.00
_cell.angle_beta   90.00
_cell.angle_gamma   90.00
#
_symmetry.space_group_name_H-M   'P 1'
#
loop_
_entity.id
_entity.type
_entity.pdbx_description
1 polymer ?
#
loop_
_entity_poly.entity_id
_entity_poly.type
_entity_poly.pdbx_seq_one_letter_code
_entity_poly.pdbx_strand_id
1 'polypeptide(L)'
;MEESKNTAQTATDVYIMLAAGGFKVLVACEESQTVCKAFRALGIEAYSCDIQEPSGGHPEWHIQGDAVKEAYSGKYDMMIAHPPCTYMSKAGARWMYPTAGNLSQERFKLAMEAKDMFMKLLNAPIKYIAVENPVPLKVVGLPKHSQAVQPYEYGHEYSKKTLLWLKNLPLLKPTEIIENYKPYLPSNTGGKKRGQSYSRGTAKNAKESSKTFEGLARAMAEQWLLACC
;
A
#
# COMPACT_ATOMS: atom_id res chain seq x y z
N MET A 1 20.91 -3.70 -26.94
CA MET A 1 19.51 -3.70 -27.45
C MET A 1 18.88 -5.10 -27.50
N GLU A 2 19.62 -6.17 -27.82
CA GLU A 2 19.10 -7.56 -27.81
C GLU A 2 18.80 -8.08 -26.38
N GLU A 3 19.67 -7.83 -25.41
CA GLU A 3 19.44 -8.26 -24.02
C GLU A 3 18.16 -7.67 -23.40
N SER A 4 17.86 -6.39 -23.70
CA SER A 4 16.64 -5.76 -23.16
C SER A 4 15.35 -6.33 -23.80
N LYS A 5 15.40 -6.71 -25.06
CA LYS A 5 14.27 -7.36 -25.76
C LYS A 5 14.03 -8.77 -25.23
N ASN A 6 15.09 -9.53 -24.97
CA ASN A 6 15.00 -10.89 -24.42
C ASN A 6 14.41 -10.89 -23.00
N THR A 7 14.82 -9.94 -22.15
CA THR A 7 14.31 -9.80 -20.78
C THR A 7 12.83 -9.40 -20.76
N ALA A 8 12.41 -8.49 -21.64
CA ALA A 8 11.01 -8.07 -21.74
C ALA A 8 10.09 -9.19 -22.24
N GLN A 9 10.56 -9.99 -23.21
CA GLN A 9 9.84 -11.17 -23.72
C GLN A 9 9.65 -12.19 -22.59
N THR A 10 10.68 -12.49 -21.82
CA THR A 10 10.65 -13.41 -20.69
C THR A 10 9.66 -12.96 -19.62
N ALA A 11 9.59 -11.67 -19.31
CA ALA A 11 8.63 -11.13 -18.34
C ALA A 11 7.17 -11.30 -18.83
N THR A 12 6.92 -11.00 -20.09
CA THR A 12 5.60 -11.19 -20.70
C THR A 12 5.15 -12.65 -20.66
N ASP A 13 6.06 -13.58 -20.96
CA ASP A 13 5.77 -15.02 -20.92
C ASP A 13 5.39 -15.48 -19.51
N VAL A 14 6.05 -14.94 -18.47
CA VAL A 14 5.71 -15.20 -17.06
C VAL A 14 4.29 -14.73 -16.75
N TYR A 15 3.92 -13.52 -17.15
CA TYR A 15 2.56 -13.01 -16.90
C TYR A 15 1.49 -13.83 -17.60
N ILE A 16 1.73 -14.23 -18.86
CA ILE A 16 0.83 -15.10 -19.62
C ILE A 16 0.67 -16.46 -18.91
N MET A 17 1.76 -17.05 -18.45
CA MET A 17 1.76 -18.33 -17.74
C MET A 17 0.96 -18.23 -16.42
N LEU A 18 1.17 -17.20 -15.62
CA LEU A 18 0.43 -16.97 -14.37
C LEU A 18 -1.05 -16.77 -14.64
N ALA A 19 -1.41 -15.96 -15.65
CA ALA A 19 -2.79 -15.73 -16.05
C ALA A 19 -3.48 -17.02 -16.52
N ALA A 20 -2.81 -17.80 -17.36
CA ALA A 20 -3.31 -19.09 -17.85
C ALA A 20 -3.46 -20.13 -16.72
N GLY A 21 -2.59 -20.07 -15.69
CA GLY A 21 -2.66 -20.87 -14.47
C GLY A 21 -3.75 -20.43 -13.49
N GLY A 22 -4.49 -19.35 -13.80
CA GLY A 22 -5.55 -18.83 -12.93
C GLY A 22 -5.04 -18.12 -11.66
N PHE A 23 -3.82 -17.56 -11.72
CA PHE A 23 -3.23 -16.80 -10.60
C PHE A 23 -4.11 -15.58 -10.24
N LYS A 24 -4.50 -15.48 -8.96
CA LYS A 24 -5.42 -14.45 -8.48
C LYS A 24 -4.81 -13.56 -7.41
N VAL A 25 -5.04 -12.26 -7.55
CA VAL A 25 -4.53 -11.24 -6.63
C VAL A 25 -5.68 -10.53 -5.91
N LEU A 26 -5.59 -10.44 -4.59
CA LEU A 26 -6.43 -9.57 -3.77
C LEU A 26 -5.69 -8.29 -3.44
N VAL A 27 -6.33 -7.15 -3.67
CA VAL A 27 -5.86 -5.85 -3.13
C VAL A 27 -6.82 -5.44 -2.01
N ALA A 28 -6.43 -5.75 -0.78
CA ALA A 28 -7.25 -5.57 0.41
C ALA A 28 -7.19 -4.13 0.94
N CYS A 29 -8.33 -3.56 1.34
CA CYS A 29 -8.49 -2.18 1.80
C CYS A 29 -8.09 -1.16 0.73
N GLU A 30 -8.51 -1.40 -0.52
CA GLU A 30 -8.25 -0.49 -1.64
C GLU A 30 -9.53 -0.13 -2.40
N GLU A 31 -10.09 1.04 -2.16
CA GLU A 31 -11.20 1.58 -2.93
C GLU A 31 -10.75 2.26 -4.24
N SER A 32 -9.49 2.70 -4.30
CA SER A 32 -8.92 3.47 -5.43
C SER A 32 -8.63 2.62 -6.66
N GLN A 33 -8.46 1.32 -6.48
CA GLN A 33 -8.09 0.36 -7.53
C GLN A 33 -6.76 0.65 -8.24
N THR A 34 -5.88 1.46 -7.65
CA THR A 34 -4.59 1.82 -8.26
C THR A 34 -3.69 0.60 -8.41
N VAL A 35 -3.54 -0.19 -7.35
CA VAL A 35 -2.74 -1.42 -7.38
C VAL A 35 -3.47 -2.51 -8.16
N CYS A 36 -4.78 -2.67 -7.95
CA CYS A 36 -5.60 -3.61 -8.71
C CYS A 36 -5.44 -3.41 -10.22
N LYS A 37 -5.55 -2.17 -10.71
CA LYS A 37 -5.35 -1.83 -12.13
C LYS A 37 -3.94 -2.17 -12.64
N ALA A 38 -2.92 -2.02 -11.81
CA ALA A 38 -1.55 -2.36 -12.22
C ALA A 38 -1.39 -3.86 -12.51
N PHE A 39 -1.99 -4.74 -11.70
CA PHE A 39 -2.02 -6.17 -11.97
C PHE A 39 -2.89 -6.53 -13.18
N ARG A 40 -4.07 -5.89 -13.32
CA ARG A 40 -4.96 -6.07 -14.46
C ARG A 40 -4.32 -5.67 -15.78
N ALA A 41 -3.49 -4.62 -15.79
CA ALA A 41 -2.75 -4.18 -16.97
C ALA A 41 -1.73 -5.23 -17.48
N LEU A 42 -1.31 -6.16 -16.61
CA LEU A 42 -0.45 -7.30 -16.95
C LEU A 42 -1.24 -8.58 -17.27
N GLY A 43 -2.58 -8.49 -17.41
CA GLY A 43 -3.46 -9.62 -17.72
C GLY A 43 -3.78 -10.52 -16.53
N ILE A 44 -3.38 -10.15 -15.30
CA ILE A 44 -3.62 -10.95 -14.10
C ILE A 44 -5.01 -10.66 -13.52
N GLU A 45 -5.71 -11.71 -13.11
CA GLU A 45 -6.99 -11.60 -12.41
C GLU A 45 -6.78 -11.01 -11.02
N ALA A 46 -7.12 -9.72 -10.85
CA ALA A 46 -6.97 -9.00 -9.59
C ALA A 46 -8.30 -8.34 -9.15
N TYR A 47 -8.57 -8.37 -7.85
CA TYR A 47 -9.75 -7.75 -7.25
C TYR A 47 -9.34 -6.83 -6.12
N SER A 48 -9.88 -5.61 -6.11
CA SER A 48 -9.84 -4.74 -4.93
C SER A 48 -10.96 -5.12 -3.96
N CYS A 49 -10.73 -4.98 -2.67
CA CYS A 49 -11.76 -5.18 -1.64
C CYS A 49 -11.70 -4.05 -0.61
N ASP A 50 -12.81 -3.38 -0.39
CA ASP A 50 -12.97 -2.35 0.62
C ASP A 50 -14.43 -2.28 1.09
N ILE A 51 -14.69 -1.70 2.27
CA ILE A 51 -16.06 -1.40 2.74
C ILE A 51 -16.68 -0.23 1.97
N GLN A 52 -15.87 0.61 1.34
CA GLN A 52 -16.27 1.74 0.51
C GLN A 52 -16.52 1.32 -0.93
N GLU A 53 -17.35 2.09 -1.63
CA GLU A 53 -17.53 2.01 -3.08
C GLU A 53 -16.21 2.27 -3.82
N PRO A 54 -15.96 1.60 -4.95
CA PRO A 54 -14.73 1.81 -5.73
C PRO A 54 -14.71 3.20 -6.37
N SER A 55 -13.56 3.86 -6.34
CA SER A 55 -13.34 5.13 -7.05
C SER A 55 -12.45 5.00 -8.28
N GLY A 56 -11.96 3.79 -8.56
CA GLY A 56 -11.05 3.52 -9.69
C GLY A 56 -11.70 3.34 -11.05
N GLY A 57 -13.05 3.32 -11.13
CA GLY A 57 -13.81 3.25 -12.38
C GLY A 57 -14.13 1.83 -12.87
N HIS A 58 -13.80 0.79 -12.10
CA HIS A 58 -13.99 -0.61 -12.45
C HIS A 58 -14.78 -1.35 -11.34
N PRO A 59 -16.09 -1.10 -11.20
CA PRO A 59 -16.88 -1.75 -10.15
C PRO A 59 -16.88 -3.28 -10.27
N GLU A 60 -16.73 -3.81 -11.49
CA GLU A 60 -16.65 -5.26 -11.77
C GLU A 60 -15.38 -5.93 -11.21
N TRP A 61 -14.37 -5.16 -10.83
CA TRP A 61 -13.14 -5.65 -10.20
C TRP A 61 -13.13 -5.37 -8.70
N HIS A 62 -14.25 -4.94 -8.12
CA HIS A 62 -14.33 -4.55 -6.73
C HIS A 62 -15.29 -5.44 -5.94
N ILE A 63 -14.83 -5.85 -4.77
CA ILE A 63 -15.61 -6.58 -3.77
C ILE A 63 -15.88 -5.61 -2.62
N GLN A 64 -17.11 -5.10 -2.54
CA GLN A 64 -17.51 -4.25 -1.43
C GLN A 64 -17.80 -5.12 -0.21
N GLY A 65 -16.91 -5.08 0.78
CA GLY A 65 -17.04 -5.93 1.96
C GLY A 65 -15.84 -5.92 2.90
N ASP A 66 -15.82 -6.91 3.79
CA ASP A 66 -14.75 -7.10 4.77
C ASP A 66 -13.52 -7.74 4.12
N ALA A 67 -12.46 -6.94 4.01
CA ALA A 67 -11.19 -7.36 3.41
C ALA A 67 -10.49 -8.50 4.18
N VAL A 68 -10.68 -8.60 5.50
CA VAL A 68 -10.14 -9.72 6.28
C VAL A 68 -10.89 -11.00 5.93
N LYS A 69 -12.22 -10.95 5.88
CA LYS A 69 -13.03 -12.11 5.48
C LYS A 69 -12.66 -12.59 4.07
N GLU A 70 -12.47 -11.66 3.14
CA GLU A 70 -12.08 -12.00 1.77
C GLU A 70 -10.67 -12.59 1.70
N ALA A 71 -9.69 -12.07 2.48
CA ALA A 71 -8.34 -12.62 2.57
C ALA A 71 -8.30 -14.08 3.08
N TYR A 72 -9.29 -14.50 3.86
CA TYR A 72 -9.41 -15.88 4.38
C TYR A 72 -10.33 -16.78 3.54
N SER A 73 -10.77 -16.33 2.38
CA SER A 73 -11.67 -17.09 1.50
C SER A 73 -11.02 -18.27 0.77
N GLY A 74 -9.68 -18.35 0.76
CA GLY A 74 -8.93 -19.39 0.04
C GLY A 74 -8.86 -19.21 -1.48
N LYS A 75 -9.24 -18.05 -2.02
CA LYS A 75 -9.35 -17.81 -3.47
C LYS A 75 -8.09 -17.21 -4.10
N TYR A 76 -7.14 -16.70 -3.31
CA TYR A 76 -6.06 -15.84 -3.79
C TYR A 76 -4.69 -16.43 -3.54
N ASP A 77 -3.79 -16.24 -4.51
CA ASP A 77 -2.39 -16.66 -4.44
C ASP A 77 -1.51 -15.55 -3.84
N MET A 78 -1.88 -14.29 -4.09
CA MET A 78 -1.17 -13.11 -3.62
C MET A 78 -2.15 -12.09 -3.04
N MET A 79 -1.70 -11.35 -2.02
CA MET A 79 -2.41 -10.20 -1.47
C MET A 79 -1.48 -9.01 -1.27
N ILE A 80 -1.95 -7.84 -1.71
CA ILE A 80 -1.44 -6.53 -1.30
C ILE A 80 -2.50 -5.90 -0.40
N ALA A 81 -2.13 -5.43 0.79
CA ALA A 81 -3.08 -4.89 1.75
C ALA A 81 -2.69 -3.48 2.21
N HIS A 82 -3.67 -2.58 2.30
CA HIS A 82 -3.54 -1.20 2.76
C HIS A 82 -4.41 -0.94 3.99
N PRO A 83 -4.18 -1.63 5.12
CA PRO A 83 -5.04 -1.51 6.29
C PRO A 83 -5.08 -0.07 6.82
N PRO A 84 -6.22 0.37 7.41
CA PRO A 84 -6.38 1.73 7.90
C PRO A 84 -5.28 2.15 8.86
N CYS A 85 -4.58 3.26 8.54
CA CYS A 85 -3.44 3.75 9.32
C CYS A 85 -3.80 4.89 10.30
N THR A 86 -5.05 5.36 10.31
CA THR A 86 -5.52 6.56 11.03
C THR A 86 -5.14 6.57 12.51
N TYR A 87 -5.23 5.43 13.17
CA TYR A 87 -4.96 5.30 14.60
C TYR A 87 -3.54 4.83 14.89
N MET A 88 -2.83 4.29 13.92
CA MET A 88 -1.51 3.69 14.11
C MET A 88 -0.35 4.59 13.71
N SER A 89 -0.55 5.50 12.75
CA SER A 89 0.53 6.27 12.12
C SER A 89 1.03 7.44 12.96
N LYS A 90 2.29 7.85 12.74
CA LYS A 90 2.89 9.04 13.33
C LYS A 90 2.13 10.34 13.02
N ALA A 91 1.41 10.41 11.91
CA ALA A 91 0.57 11.56 11.57
C ALA A 91 -0.53 11.80 12.62
N GLY A 92 -0.99 10.75 13.28
CA GLY A 92 -1.97 10.81 14.37
C GLY A 92 -1.38 11.00 15.78
N ALA A 93 -0.05 11.21 15.93
CA ALA A 93 0.63 11.26 17.23
C ALA A 93 0.03 12.27 18.22
N ARG A 94 -0.36 13.46 17.75
CA ARG A 94 -0.99 14.50 18.59
C ARG A 94 -2.31 14.06 19.23
N TRP A 95 -3.00 13.13 18.60
CA TRP A 95 -4.26 12.58 19.09
C TRP A 95 -4.01 11.40 20.04
N MET A 96 -2.92 10.67 19.83
CA MET A 96 -2.47 9.61 20.73
C MET A 96 -1.93 10.17 22.05
N TYR A 97 -1.25 11.31 21.98
CA TYR A 97 -0.70 12.03 23.12
C TYR A 97 -1.22 13.48 23.12
N PRO A 98 -2.45 13.73 23.62
CA PRO A 98 -3.05 15.08 23.67
C PRO A 98 -2.21 16.08 24.46
N THR A 99 -1.56 15.63 25.51
CA THR A 99 -0.51 16.34 26.25
C THR A 99 0.74 15.47 26.35
N ALA A 100 1.90 16.09 26.50
CA ALA A 100 3.17 15.39 26.56
C ALA A 100 3.16 14.30 27.66
N GLY A 101 3.45 13.07 27.26
CA GLY A 101 3.49 11.90 28.14
C GLY A 101 2.12 11.31 28.55
N ASN A 102 1.01 11.93 28.15
CA ASN A 102 -0.34 11.45 28.51
C ASN A 102 -0.97 10.69 27.33
N LEU A 103 -1.05 9.37 27.45
CA LEU A 103 -1.63 8.48 26.44
C LEU A 103 -3.17 8.50 26.52
N SER A 104 -3.83 8.83 25.40
CA SER A 104 -5.27 8.66 25.25
C SER A 104 -5.63 7.18 25.21
N GLN A 105 -6.29 6.67 26.24
CA GLN A 105 -6.70 5.27 26.34
C GLN A 105 -7.70 4.87 25.25
N GLU A 106 -8.65 5.76 24.94
CA GLU A 106 -9.62 5.54 23.87
C GLU A 106 -8.93 5.39 22.52
N ARG A 107 -8.03 6.32 22.18
CA ARG A 107 -7.31 6.26 20.91
C ARG A 107 -6.35 5.07 20.83
N PHE A 108 -5.75 4.70 21.96
CA PHE A 108 -4.91 3.52 22.05
C PHE A 108 -5.72 2.24 21.81
N LYS A 109 -6.93 2.12 22.37
CA LYS A 109 -7.84 1.01 22.09
C LYS A 109 -8.12 0.88 20.58
N LEU A 110 -8.50 1.97 19.92
CA LEU A 110 -8.73 1.98 18.47
C LEU A 110 -7.47 1.62 17.66
N ALA A 111 -6.28 2.01 18.16
CA ALA A 111 -5.03 1.61 17.55
C ALA A 111 -4.73 0.11 17.69
N MET A 112 -5.14 -0.52 18.80
CA MET A 112 -5.01 -1.96 18.99
C MET A 112 -5.98 -2.75 18.11
N GLU A 113 -7.21 -2.27 17.90
CA GLU A 113 -8.16 -2.83 16.94
C GLU A 113 -7.63 -2.76 15.50
N ALA A 114 -7.06 -1.62 15.11
CA ALA A 114 -6.41 -1.46 13.80
C ALA A 114 -5.16 -2.36 13.65
N LYS A 115 -4.37 -2.53 14.71
CA LYS A 115 -3.26 -3.49 14.75
C LYS A 115 -3.75 -4.93 14.58
N ASP A 116 -4.85 -5.32 15.23
CA ASP A 116 -5.42 -6.66 15.08
C ASP A 116 -5.79 -6.95 13.63
N MET A 117 -6.46 -6.02 12.96
CA MET A 117 -6.76 -6.11 11.52
C MET A 117 -5.47 -6.23 10.68
N PHE A 118 -4.47 -5.37 10.95
CA PHE A 118 -3.17 -5.43 10.29
C PHE A 118 -2.52 -6.80 10.42
N MET A 119 -2.50 -7.37 11.64
CA MET A 119 -1.90 -8.68 11.92
C MET A 119 -2.67 -9.82 11.29
N LYS A 120 -4.02 -9.75 11.23
CA LYS A 120 -4.84 -10.71 10.50
C LYS A 120 -4.48 -10.72 9.01
N LEU A 121 -4.38 -9.56 8.37
CA LEU A 121 -3.98 -9.49 6.96
C LEU A 121 -2.55 -10.00 6.74
N LEU A 122 -1.59 -9.62 7.59
CA LEU A 122 -0.20 -10.10 7.46
C LEU A 122 -0.07 -11.62 7.62
N ASN A 123 -0.93 -12.24 8.43
CA ASN A 123 -0.91 -13.67 8.71
C ASN A 123 -1.98 -14.46 7.93
N ALA A 124 -2.62 -13.86 6.94
CA ALA A 124 -3.61 -14.56 6.12
C ALA A 124 -3.03 -15.82 5.45
N PRO A 125 -3.87 -16.86 5.19
CA PRO A 125 -3.43 -18.13 4.59
C PRO A 125 -3.20 -17.98 3.07
N ILE A 126 -2.53 -16.90 2.68
CA ILE A 126 -2.14 -16.58 1.30
C ILE A 126 -0.63 -16.76 1.19
N LYS A 127 -0.16 -17.27 0.06
CA LYS A 127 1.25 -17.63 -0.14
C LYS A 127 2.14 -16.38 -0.18
N TYR A 128 1.74 -15.36 -0.95
CA TYR A 128 2.49 -14.13 -1.17
C TYR A 128 1.73 -12.93 -0.58
N ILE A 129 2.32 -12.22 0.38
CA ILE A 129 1.66 -11.07 1.03
C ILE A 129 2.59 -9.87 1.10
N ALA A 130 2.06 -8.71 0.77
CA ALA A 130 2.61 -7.41 1.09
C ALA A 130 1.58 -6.58 1.87
N VAL A 131 1.93 -6.13 3.08
CA VAL A 131 1.11 -5.16 3.81
C VAL A 131 1.83 -3.82 3.79
N GLU A 132 1.13 -2.79 3.34
CA GLU A 132 1.63 -1.41 3.26
C GLU A 132 1.05 -0.57 4.40
N ASN A 133 1.89 0.22 5.06
CA ASN A 133 1.44 1.21 6.02
C ASN A 133 2.48 2.33 6.17
N PRO A 134 2.08 3.58 6.50
CA PRO A 134 3.04 4.63 6.87
C PRO A 134 3.73 4.30 8.19
N VAL A 135 4.75 5.10 8.55
CA VAL A 135 5.52 4.88 9.79
C VAL A 135 4.61 4.86 11.01
N PRO A 136 4.52 3.73 11.75
CA PRO A 136 3.66 3.61 12.90
C PRO A 136 4.22 4.31 14.15
N LEU A 137 3.35 4.61 15.10
CA LEU A 137 3.73 4.99 16.46
C LEU A 137 4.37 3.80 17.16
N LYS A 138 5.46 4.03 17.90
CA LYS A 138 6.16 2.97 18.64
C LYS A 138 5.26 2.24 19.64
N VAL A 139 4.33 2.97 20.28
CA VAL A 139 3.38 2.41 21.25
C VAL A 139 2.45 1.35 20.67
N VAL A 140 2.19 1.39 19.35
CA VAL A 140 1.38 0.38 18.67
C VAL A 140 2.08 -0.97 18.62
N GLY A 141 3.42 -0.98 18.55
CA GLY A 141 4.20 -2.21 18.58
C GLY A 141 3.94 -3.13 17.39
N LEU A 142 3.90 -2.60 16.15
CA LEU A 142 3.91 -3.41 14.95
C LEU A 142 5.27 -4.14 14.80
N PRO A 143 5.32 -5.30 14.16
CA PRO A 143 6.57 -5.99 13.87
C PRO A 143 7.51 -5.14 13.03
N LYS A 144 8.79 -5.50 12.97
CA LYS A 144 9.77 -4.82 12.10
C LYS A 144 9.34 -4.99 10.64
N HIS A 145 9.29 -3.90 9.90
CA HIS A 145 9.02 -3.92 8.45
C HIS A 145 10.17 -4.54 7.66
N SER A 146 9.85 -5.09 6.51
CA SER A 146 10.83 -5.68 5.59
C SER A 146 11.58 -4.60 4.80
N GLN A 147 10.87 -3.56 4.35
CA GLN A 147 11.42 -2.49 3.52
C GLN A 147 10.72 -1.16 3.79
N ALA A 148 11.44 -0.07 3.56
CA ALA A 148 10.88 1.26 3.41
C ALA A 148 11.06 1.71 1.96
N VAL A 149 10.01 2.29 1.36
CA VAL A 149 10.01 2.78 -0.02
C VAL A 149 9.54 4.23 -0.06
N GLN A 150 9.89 4.92 -1.14
CA GLN A 150 9.53 6.31 -1.38
C GLN A 150 8.99 6.49 -2.81
N PRO A 151 7.97 7.33 -3.04
CA PRO A 151 7.45 7.56 -4.38
C PRO A 151 8.49 8.06 -5.39
N TYR A 152 9.48 8.84 -4.94
CA TYR A 152 10.55 9.33 -5.83
C TYR A 152 11.48 8.22 -6.35
N GLU A 153 11.45 7.04 -5.75
CA GLU A 153 12.17 5.86 -6.23
C GLU A 153 11.44 5.18 -7.41
N TYR A 154 10.20 5.62 -7.70
CA TYR A 154 9.28 5.02 -8.66
C TYR A 154 8.65 6.06 -9.61
N GLY A 155 9.39 7.11 -9.99
CA GLY A 155 9.01 8.09 -10.99
C GLY A 155 8.07 9.20 -10.53
N HIS A 156 7.94 9.46 -9.22
CA HIS A 156 7.12 10.55 -8.69
C HIS A 156 7.95 11.61 -7.99
N GLU A 157 7.60 12.88 -8.16
CA GLU A 157 8.33 14.02 -7.56
C GLU A 157 8.09 14.19 -6.04
N TYR A 158 7.72 13.13 -5.32
CA TYR A 158 7.33 13.23 -3.91
C TYR A 158 8.09 12.25 -3.00
N SER A 159 8.34 12.71 -1.76
CA SER A 159 8.73 11.84 -0.65
C SER A 159 7.54 11.59 0.27
N LYS A 160 7.19 10.32 0.45
CA LYS A 160 6.16 9.84 1.39
C LYS A 160 6.59 8.48 1.87
N LYS A 161 7.35 8.47 2.98
CA LYS A 161 7.90 7.22 3.50
C LYS A 161 6.80 6.21 3.82
N THR A 162 6.80 5.13 3.08
CA THR A 162 5.90 4.01 3.18
C THR A 162 6.67 2.76 3.59
N LEU A 163 6.11 1.95 4.46
CA LEU A 163 6.72 0.72 4.96
C LEU A 163 5.99 -0.49 4.41
N LEU A 164 6.74 -1.52 4.06
CA LEU A 164 6.24 -2.79 3.56
C LEU A 164 6.62 -3.92 4.51
N TRP A 165 5.65 -4.77 4.84
CA TRP A 165 5.82 -6.05 5.51
C TRP A 165 5.53 -7.15 4.50
N LEU A 166 6.56 -7.94 4.17
CA LEU A 166 6.54 -8.90 3.07
C LEU A 166 6.59 -10.33 3.60
N LYS A 167 5.77 -11.20 3.00
CA LYS A 167 5.80 -12.65 3.19
C LYS A 167 6.00 -13.30 1.83
N ASN A 168 7.11 -14.03 1.68
CA ASN A 168 7.50 -14.73 0.45
C ASN A 168 7.62 -13.83 -0.81
N LEU A 169 7.83 -12.54 -0.63
CA LEU A 169 8.04 -11.56 -1.69
C LEU A 169 9.42 -10.92 -1.56
N PRO A 170 10.12 -10.66 -2.68
CA PRO A 170 11.39 -9.94 -2.66
C PRO A 170 11.20 -8.46 -2.34
N LEU A 171 12.28 -7.81 -1.92
CA LEU A 171 12.31 -6.36 -1.79
C LEU A 171 12.12 -5.70 -3.17
N LEU A 172 11.35 -4.63 -3.22
CA LEU A 172 11.19 -3.83 -4.43
C LEU A 172 12.49 -3.09 -4.76
N LYS A 173 12.84 -3.08 -6.03
CA LYS A 173 13.93 -2.30 -6.58
C LYS A 173 13.38 -0.99 -7.15
N PRO A 174 14.05 0.15 -6.95
CA PRO A 174 13.68 1.40 -7.62
C PRO A 174 13.61 1.20 -9.14
N THR A 175 12.61 1.84 -9.77
CA THR A 175 12.42 1.78 -11.23
C THR A 175 12.84 3.07 -11.91
N GLU A 176 12.63 4.21 -11.27
CA GLU A 176 12.95 5.53 -11.80
C GLU A 176 13.17 6.50 -10.62
N ILE A 177 14.41 6.93 -10.42
CA ILE A 177 14.78 7.80 -9.29
C ILE A 177 14.68 9.26 -9.70
N ILE A 178 13.79 10.02 -9.03
CA ILE A 178 13.65 11.46 -9.20
C ILE A 178 14.47 12.17 -8.12
N GLU A 179 15.52 12.87 -8.51
CA GLU A 179 16.43 13.54 -7.56
C GLU A 179 15.82 14.79 -6.92
N ASN A 180 15.04 15.57 -7.67
CA ASN A 180 14.42 16.83 -7.22
C ASN A 180 12.98 16.61 -6.70
N TYR A 181 12.83 15.84 -5.63
CA TYR A 181 11.53 15.53 -5.04
C TYR A 181 11.13 16.53 -3.94
N LYS A 182 9.82 16.63 -3.71
CA LYS A 182 9.18 17.46 -2.68
C LYS A 182 8.52 16.61 -1.61
N PRO A 183 8.37 17.09 -0.35
CA PRO A 183 7.57 16.39 0.65
C PRO A 183 6.12 16.27 0.20
N TYR A 184 5.54 15.06 0.28
CA TYR A 184 4.11 14.86 0.11
C TYR A 184 3.40 15.21 1.43
N LEU A 185 2.75 16.36 1.47
CA LEU A 185 2.09 16.87 2.68
C LEU A 185 0.63 16.43 2.71
N PRO A 186 0.16 15.76 3.80
CA PRO A 186 -1.25 15.46 3.97
C PRO A 186 -2.14 16.71 3.90
N SER A 187 -3.38 16.55 3.46
CA SER A 187 -4.35 17.64 3.26
C SER A 187 -4.62 18.48 4.51
N ASN A 188 -4.45 17.89 5.70
CA ASN A 188 -4.61 18.57 7.00
C ASN A 188 -3.32 19.22 7.50
N THR A 189 -2.25 19.21 6.72
CA THR A 189 -1.01 19.91 7.04
C THR A 189 -1.19 21.38 6.68
N GLY A 190 -1.67 22.14 7.61
CA GLY A 190 -1.81 23.58 7.51
C GLY A 190 -1.56 24.24 8.85
N GLY A 191 -0.78 25.31 8.90
CA GLY A 191 -0.54 26.06 10.11
C GLY A 191 0.86 26.68 10.17
N LYS A 192 0.99 27.71 10.99
CA LYS A 192 2.29 28.31 11.31
C LYS A 192 3.02 27.43 12.33
N LYS A 193 4.10 26.79 11.94
CA LYS A 193 5.04 26.20 12.85
C LYS A 193 6.32 27.03 12.85
N ARG A 194 6.69 27.62 13.97
CA ARG A 194 7.92 28.43 14.16
C ARG A 194 8.08 29.59 13.16
N GLY A 195 7.00 30.32 12.86
CA GLY A 195 7.08 31.51 11.98
C GLY A 195 7.12 31.23 10.48
N GLN A 196 7.16 29.97 10.04
CA GLN A 196 7.07 29.61 8.62
C GLN A 196 5.63 29.27 8.24
N SER A 197 5.16 29.89 7.15
CA SER A 197 3.89 29.53 6.53
C SER A 197 4.12 28.28 5.68
N TYR A 198 3.50 27.14 6.07
CA TYR A 198 3.49 25.96 5.21
C TYR A 198 2.35 26.10 4.20
N SER A 199 2.63 25.80 2.93
CA SER A 199 1.60 25.62 1.92
C SER A 199 0.61 24.53 2.34
N ARG A 200 -0.64 24.65 1.87
CA ARG A 200 -1.64 23.57 2.02
C ARG A 200 -1.07 22.25 1.52
N GLY A 201 -1.51 21.13 2.11
CA GLY A 201 -1.07 19.79 1.73
C GLY A 201 -1.12 19.54 0.23
N THR A 202 -0.27 18.65 -0.26
CA THR A 202 -0.20 18.25 -1.68
C THR A 202 -1.49 17.58 -2.12
N ALA A 203 -2.10 16.78 -1.22
CA ALA A 203 -3.38 16.13 -1.46
C ALA A 203 -4.57 17.06 -1.12
N LYS A 204 -5.63 17.00 -1.93
CA LYS A 204 -6.85 17.79 -1.71
C LYS A 204 -7.62 17.37 -0.45
N ASN A 205 -7.59 16.08 -0.13
CA ASN A 205 -8.27 15.50 1.03
C ASN A 205 -7.55 14.23 1.54
N ALA A 206 -8.05 13.66 2.64
CA ALA A 206 -7.48 12.46 3.24
C ALA A 206 -7.56 11.24 2.32
N LYS A 207 -8.67 11.11 1.56
CA LYS A 207 -8.87 10.01 0.60
C LYS A 207 -7.83 10.03 -0.52
N GLU A 208 -7.53 11.22 -1.07
CA GLU A 208 -6.48 11.37 -2.07
C GLU A 208 -5.09 11.07 -1.49
N SER A 209 -4.84 11.53 -0.26
CA SER A 209 -3.54 11.29 0.40
C SER A 209 -3.30 9.83 0.81
N SER A 210 -4.32 8.98 0.84
CA SER A 210 -4.17 7.55 1.15
C SER A 210 -3.85 6.69 -0.08
N LYS A 211 -4.10 7.18 -1.30
CA LYS A 211 -3.85 6.41 -2.53
C LYS A 211 -2.38 6.05 -2.71
N THR A 212 -2.17 4.86 -3.23
CA THR A 212 -0.83 4.42 -3.67
C THR A 212 -0.43 5.16 -4.94
N PHE A 213 0.85 5.50 -5.06
CA PHE A 213 1.40 6.11 -6.27
C PHE A 213 1.48 5.08 -7.41
N GLU A 214 1.10 5.48 -8.62
CA GLU A 214 1.00 4.59 -9.79
C GLU A 214 2.32 3.88 -10.12
N GLY A 215 3.47 4.58 -10.04
CA GLY A 215 4.78 3.98 -10.28
C GLY A 215 5.12 2.90 -9.26
N LEU A 216 4.78 3.11 -7.98
CA LEU A 216 4.95 2.09 -6.94
C LEU A 216 4.01 0.90 -7.16
N ALA A 217 2.74 1.15 -7.53
CA ALA A 217 1.77 0.09 -7.85
C ALA A 217 2.25 -0.76 -9.03
N ARG A 218 2.78 -0.13 -10.08
CA ARG A 218 3.37 -0.81 -11.24
C ARG A 218 4.58 -1.66 -10.82
N ALA A 219 5.50 -1.12 -10.02
CA ALA A 219 6.65 -1.86 -9.53
C ALA A 219 6.25 -3.08 -8.68
N MET A 220 5.20 -2.95 -7.84
CA MET A 220 4.61 -4.08 -7.10
C MET A 220 4.13 -5.18 -8.05
N ALA A 221 3.34 -4.82 -9.06
CA ALA A 221 2.80 -5.79 -10.00
C ALA A 221 3.91 -6.48 -10.82
N GLU A 222 4.78 -5.70 -11.45
CA GLU A 222 5.81 -6.23 -12.33
C GLU A 222 6.84 -7.10 -11.58
N GLN A 223 7.40 -6.61 -10.48
CA GLN A 223 8.49 -7.28 -9.80
C GLN A 223 8.03 -8.49 -8.97
N TRP A 224 6.86 -8.41 -8.34
CA TRP A 224 6.39 -9.51 -7.51
C TRP A 224 5.79 -10.65 -8.32
N LEU A 225 5.17 -10.40 -9.47
CA LEU A 225 4.73 -11.48 -10.36
C LEU A 225 5.91 -12.29 -10.90
N LEU A 226 7.03 -11.63 -11.25
CA LEU A 226 8.24 -12.30 -11.70
C LEU A 226 8.86 -13.20 -10.62
N ALA A 227 8.60 -12.93 -9.36
CA ALA A 227 9.10 -13.73 -8.25
C ALA A 227 8.18 -14.90 -7.86
N CYS A 228 7.03 -15.09 -8.52
CA CYS A 228 6.06 -16.14 -8.22
C CYS A 228 6.26 -17.44 -9.03
N CYS A 229 7.26 -17.47 -9.92
CA CYS A 229 7.58 -18.59 -10.80
C CYS A 229 8.76 -19.41 -10.30
#